data_d588a993e2ef8fd885778f9835e102b4
#
_entry.id   d588a993e2ef8fd885778f9835e102b4
#
_cell.length_a   1.000
_cell.length_b   1.000
_cell.length_c   1.000
_cell.angle_alpha   90.00
_cell.angle_beta   90.00
_cell.angle_gamma   90.00
#
_symmetry.space_group_name_H-M   'P 1'
#
loop_
_entity.id
_entity.type
_entity.pdbx_description
1 polymer ?
#
loop_
_entity_poly.entity_id
_entity_poly.type
_entity_poly.pdbx_seq_one_letter_code
_entity_poly.pdbx_strand_id
1 'polypeptide(L)'
;KANLSGSHGIRKSPYGLEKGSWAETQLWQAAYSAPHDTFLPQYSDGAWGYFPKDTQGSPNSVTNLALSGEQSTTTTRINTDFTLEQDLSFITKGLKASALVSWDNVFVEANRGINDLNHAAQYKYVDPITGEVTYKEKPAGNNNFDFVETKAWKTDPGALNNNLTQRNLFYQAQLY
;
A
#
# COMPACT_ATOMS: atom_id res chain seq x y z
N LYS A 1 -16.39 -33.11 15.20
CA LYS A 1 -15.06 -32.72 14.75
C LYS A 1 -15.09 -31.27 14.34
N ALA A 2 -14.08 -30.51 14.71
CA ALA A 2 -13.93 -29.11 14.29
C ALA A 2 -12.54 -28.92 13.70
N ASN A 3 -12.45 -28.22 12.57
CA ASN A 3 -11.21 -27.79 11.98
C ASN A 3 -11.23 -26.25 11.88
N LEU A 4 -10.15 -25.64 12.29
CA LEU A 4 -9.95 -24.21 12.16
C LEU A 4 -8.62 -24.00 11.45
N SER A 5 -8.64 -23.20 10.39
CA SER A 5 -7.45 -22.75 9.71
C SER A 5 -7.55 -21.26 9.42
N GLY A 6 -6.42 -20.60 9.34
CA GLY A 6 -6.40 -19.17 9.05
C GLY A 6 -5.06 -18.72 8.51
N SER A 7 -5.10 -17.60 7.81
CA SER A 7 -3.92 -16.88 7.35
C SER A 7 -4.10 -15.38 7.57
N HIS A 8 -3.01 -14.72 7.93
CA HIS A 8 -2.97 -13.28 8.09
C HIS A 8 -1.76 -12.76 7.30
N GLY A 9 -2.01 -11.89 6.35
CA GLY A 9 -0.99 -11.32 5.49
C GLY A 9 -1.08 -9.80 5.47
N ILE A 10 0.05 -9.14 5.57
CA ILE A 10 0.17 -7.69 5.44
C ILE A 10 1.05 -7.40 4.23
N ARG A 11 0.50 -6.68 3.27
CA ARG A 11 1.23 -6.15 2.13
C ARG A 11 1.47 -4.66 2.35
N LYS A 12 2.72 -4.26 2.30
CA LYS A 12 3.13 -2.86 2.36
C LYS A 12 3.54 -2.37 0.98
N SER A 13 3.17 -1.15 0.67
CA SER A 13 3.53 -0.47 -0.58
C SER A 13 3.72 1.03 -0.33
N PRO A 14 4.45 1.74 -1.20
CA PRO A 14 4.51 3.19 -1.13
C PRO A 14 3.11 3.79 -1.27
N TYR A 15 2.81 4.81 -0.46
CA TYR A 15 1.50 5.45 -0.47
C TYR A 15 1.21 6.14 -1.81
N GLY A 16 0.05 5.87 -2.37
CA GLY A 16 -0.36 6.46 -3.65
C GLY A 16 0.29 5.87 -4.89
N LEU A 17 1.19 4.89 -4.76
CA LEU A 17 1.85 4.21 -5.87
C LEU A 17 1.26 2.81 -6.08
N GLU A 18 -0.05 2.72 -6.19
CA GLU A 18 -0.72 1.47 -6.51
C GLU A 18 -0.44 1.04 -7.95
N LYS A 19 -0.30 -0.27 -8.16
CA LYS A 19 -0.06 -0.84 -9.48
C LYS A 19 -1.14 -0.40 -10.47
N GLY A 20 -0.71 0.16 -11.60
CA GLY A 20 -1.60 0.69 -12.64
C GLY A 20 -2.18 2.07 -12.32
N SER A 21 -1.77 2.70 -11.22
CA SER A 21 -2.15 4.07 -10.91
C SER A 21 -1.44 5.08 -11.82
N TRP A 22 -2.04 6.25 -11.97
CA TRP A 22 -1.40 7.35 -12.68
C TRP A 22 -0.09 7.78 -12.00
N ALA A 23 -0.04 7.72 -10.68
CA ALA A 23 1.16 8.04 -9.89
C ALA A 23 2.31 7.05 -10.16
N GLU A 24 2.02 5.76 -10.31
CA GLU A 24 3.02 4.77 -10.73
C GLU A 24 3.57 5.09 -12.12
N THR A 25 2.68 5.41 -13.07
CA THR A 25 3.07 5.79 -14.42
C THR A 25 3.98 7.03 -14.41
N GLN A 26 3.66 8.04 -13.60
CA GLN A 26 4.48 9.23 -13.46
C GLN A 26 5.86 8.94 -12.84
N LEU A 27 5.92 8.02 -11.89
CA LEU A 27 7.19 7.59 -11.30
C LEU A 27 8.10 6.94 -12.33
N TRP A 28 7.57 6.03 -13.13
CA TRP A 28 8.32 5.39 -14.20
C TRP A 28 8.71 6.38 -15.31
N GLN A 29 7.80 7.25 -15.68
CA GLN A 29 8.09 8.30 -16.66
C GLN A 29 9.24 9.19 -16.18
N ALA A 30 9.22 9.62 -14.93
CA ALA A 30 10.30 10.40 -14.34
C ALA A 30 11.64 9.63 -14.35
N ALA A 31 11.61 8.33 -14.04
CA ALA A 31 12.80 7.48 -14.04
C ALA A 31 13.42 7.31 -15.45
N TYR A 32 12.59 7.24 -16.48
CA TYR A 32 13.06 7.08 -17.85
C TYR A 32 13.41 8.40 -18.55
N SER A 33 12.77 9.50 -18.17
CA SER A 33 12.97 10.79 -18.83
C SER A 33 14.05 11.65 -18.19
N ALA A 34 14.45 11.36 -16.96
CA ALA A 34 15.52 12.08 -16.30
C ALA A 34 16.89 11.71 -16.92
N PRO A 35 17.64 12.66 -17.47
CA PRO A 35 19.01 12.41 -17.92
C PRO A 35 19.88 11.99 -16.74
N HIS A 36 20.71 10.97 -16.93
CA HIS A 36 21.50 10.38 -15.86
C HIS A 36 22.59 11.29 -15.28
N ASP A 37 22.97 12.31 -16.03
CA ASP A 37 24.07 13.22 -15.73
C ASP A 37 23.64 14.64 -15.35
N THR A 38 22.33 14.88 -15.25
CA THR A 38 21.83 16.25 -15.04
C THR A 38 21.89 16.66 -13.58
N PHE A 39 21.55 15.77 -12.66
CA PHE A 39 21.61 16.02 -11.23
C PHE A 39 21.75 14.71 -10.44
N LEU A 40 22.30 14.82 -9.24
CA LEU A 40 22.30 13.67 -8.32
C LEU A 40 20.90 13.49 -7.71
N PRO A 41 20.39 12.27 -7.56
CA PRO A 41 19.11 12.03 -6.90
C PRO A 41 19.04 12.63 -5.50
N GLN A 42 20.12 12.51 -4.75
CA GLN A 42 20.29 13.12 -3.44
C GLN A 42 21.75 13.54 -3.23
N TYR A 43 21.96 14.70 -2.68
CA TYR A 43 23.28 15.22 -2.32
C TYR A 43 23.68 14.79 -0.89
N SER A 44 24.96 14.87 -0.59
CA SER A 44 25.52 14.46 0.72
C SER A 44 24.99 15.24 1.93
N ASP A 45 24.45 16.42 1.71
CA ASP A 45 23.81 17.26 2.74
C ASP A 45 22.32 16.94 2.93
N GLY A 46 21.81 15.92 2.24
CA GLY A 46 20.41 15.49 2.31
C GLY A 46 19.48 16.23 1.36
N ALA A 47 19.93 17.24 0.63
CA ALA A 47 19.10 17.92 -0.35
C ALA A 47 18.84 17.05 -1.59
N TRP A 48 17.64 17.14 -2.13
CA TRP A 48 17.23 16.40 -3.32
C TRP A 48 17.66 17.15 -4.58
N GLY A 49 18.03 16.39 -5.60
CA GLY A 49 18.38 16.96 -6.88
C GLY A 49 17.16 17.39 -7.70
N TYR A 50 17.31 18.49 -8.42
CA TYR A 50 16.35 18.91 -9.44
C TYR A 50 17.08 19.66 -10.57
N PHE A 51 16.44 19.84 -11.70
CA PHE A 51 16.98 20.63 -12.79
C PHE A 51 16.19 21.92 -12.98
N PRO A 52 16.78 23.11 -12.71
CA PRO A 52 16.06 24.38 -12.71
C PRO A 52 15.57 24.84 -14.09
N LYS A 53 16.15 24.31 -15.15
CA LYS A 53 15.76 24.61 -16.54
C LYS A 53 14.85 23.56 -17.16
N ASP A 54 14.32 22.64 -16.34
CA ASP A 54 13.45 21.59 -16.84
C ASP A 54 12.08 22.15 -17.20
N THR A 55 11.80 22.20 -18.50
CA THR A 55 10.50 22.59 -19.04
C THR A 55 9.54 21.42 -19.18
N GLN A 56 10.02 20.21 -19.01
CA GLN A 56 9.24 18.98 -19.16
C GLN A 56 8.64 18.48 -17.84
N GLY A 57 9.02 19.12 -16.73
CA GLY A 57 8.53 18.72 -15.42
C GLY A 57 9.01 17.35 -14.98
N SER A 58 10.25 16.99 -15.31
CA SER A 58 10.85 15.71 -14.90
C SER A 58 11.17 15.70 -13.42
N PRO A 59 10.28 15.22 -12.56
CA PRO A 59 10.52 15.20 -11.12
C PRO A 59 11.60 14.17 -10.79
N ASN A 60 12.27 14.37 -9.67
CA ASN A 60 13.19 13.38 -9.13
C ASN A 60 12.39 12.14 -8.65
N SER A 61 12.50 11.04 -9.39
CA SER A 61 11.77 9.81 -9.11
C SER A 61 12.13 9.20 -7.75
N VAL A 62 13.39 9.36 -7.34
CA VAL A 62 13.86 8.86 -6.03
C VAL A 62 13.23 9.64 -4.89
N THR A 63 13.09 10.96 -5.02
CA THR A 63 12.38 11.79 -4.05
C THR A 63 10.91 11.39 -3.95
N ASN A 64 10.25 11.22 -5.09
CA ASN A 64 8.85 10.80 -5.11
C ASN A 64 8.65 9.47 -4.39
N LEU A 65 9.54 8.51 -4.59
CA LEU A 65 9.47 7.23 -3.91
C LEU A 65 9.80 7.35 -2.41
N ALA A 66 10.87 8.07 -2.07
CA ALA A 66 11.33 8.22 -0.68
C ALA A 66 10.34 8.99 0.20
N LEU A 67 9.65 9.98 -0.39
CA LEU A 67 8.68 10.81 0.32
C LEU A 67 7.23 10.36 0.18
N SER A 68 6.96 9.22 -0.44
CA SER A 68 5.59 8.75 -0.65
C SER A 68 4.92 8.22 0.63
N GLY A 69 5.69 7.87 1.64
CA GLY A 69 5.17 7.20 2.83
C GLY A 69 4.83 5.73 2.59
N GLU A 70 4.13 5.12 3.51
CA GLU A 70 3.76 3.70 3.45
C GLU A 70 2.24 3.54 3.56
N GLN A 71 1.70 2.65 2.76
CA GLN A 71 0.33 2.14 2.94
C GLN A 71 0.36 0.63 3.14
N SER A 72 -0.62 0.12 3.88
CA SER A 72 -0.74 -1.30 4.13
C SER A 72 -2.09 -1.85 3.70
N THR A 73 -2.07 -3.06 3.14
CA THR A 73 -3.27 -3.86 2.90
C THR A 73 -3.16 -5.13 3.72
N THR A 74 -4.12 -5.34 4.60
CA THR A 74 -4.18 -6.50 5.47
C THR A 74 -5.26 -7.45 4.97
N THR A 75 -4.89 -8.71 4.73
CA THR A 75 -5.81 -9.78 4.34
C THR A 75 -5.83 -10.82 5.44
N THR A 76 -7.01 -11.03 6.03
CA THR A 76 -7.24 -12.07 7.04
C THR A 76 -8.22 -13.08 6.49
N ARG A 77 -7.82 -14.34 6.45
CA ARG A 77 -8.70 -15.46 6.06
C ARG A 77 -8.86 -16.39 7.23
N ILE A 78 -10.10 -16.78 7.49
CA ILE A 78 -10.49 -17.73 8.54
C ILE A 78 -11.43 -18.75 7.92
N ASN A 79 -11.04 -20.01 7.96
CA ASN A 79 -11.87 -21.12 7.52
C ASN A 79 -12.19 -21.98 8.73
N THR A 80 -13.46 -22.26 8.91
CA THR A 80 -13.96 -23.04 10.06
C THR A 80 -14.91 -24.11 9.55
N ASP A 81 -14.58 -25.37 9.83
CA ASP A 81 -15.43 -26.50 9.48
C ASP A 81 -15.89 -27.21 10.76
N PHE A 82 -17.19 -27.41 10.88
CA PHE A 82 -17.79 -28.20 11.93
C PHE A 82 -18.47 -29.41 11.33
N THR A 83 -18.06 -30.59 11.78
CA THR A 83 -18.70 -31.85 11.41
C THR A 83 -19.30 -32.48 12.67
N LEU A 84 -20.59 -32.76 12.62
CA LEU A 84 -21.30 -33.52 13.63
C LEU A 84 -21.72 -34.84 13.01
N GLU A 85 -21.42 -35.93 13.71
CA GLU A 85 -21.88 -37.26 13.34
C GLU A 85 -22.61 -37.83 14.55
N GLN A 86 -23.79 -38.37 14.33
CA GLN A 86 -24.64 -38.99 15.33
C GLN A 86 -25.03 -40.40 14.89
N ASP A 87 -24.79 -41.38 15.72
CA ASP A 87 -25.32 -42.72 15.53
C ASP A 87 -26.80 -42.71 15.98
N LEU A 88 -27.67 -43.11 15.06
CA LEU A 88 -29.12 -43.21 15.27
C LEU A 88 -29.60 -44.71 15.25
N SER A 89 -28.69 -45.64 15.58
CA SER A 89 -28.99 -47.07 15.62
C SER A 89 -30.11 -47.43 16.63
N PHE A 90 -30.44 -46.54 17.53
CA PHE A 90 -31.57 -46.68 18.44
C PHE A 90 -32.94 -46.47 17.75
N ILE A 91 -32.97 -45.86 16.56
CA ILE A 91 -34.18 -45.73 15.71
C ILE A 91 -34.22 -46.86 14.71
N THR A 92 -33.13 -47.04 13.98
CA THR A 92 -33.00 -48.09 12.96
C THR A 92 -31.56 -48.58 12.93
N LYS A 93 -31.37 -49.91 13.00
CA LYS A 93 -30.04 -50.50 13.05
C LYS A 93 -29.17 -50.05 11.90
N GLY A 94 -28.01 -49.46 12.18
CA GLY A 94 -27.04 -49.00 11.22
C GLY A 94 -27.28 -47.55 10.69
N LEU A 95 -28.36 -46.89 11.10
CA LEU A 95 -28.64 -45.51 10.70
C LEU A 95 -27.67 -44.54 11.35
N LYS A 96 -27.12 -43.64 10.59
CA LYS A 96 -26.28 -42.55 11.03
C LYS A 96 -26.72 -41.23 10.40
N ALA A 97 -26.56 -40.14 11.11
CA ALA A 97 -26.74 -38.80 10.63
C ALA A 97 -25.40 -38.06 10.65
N SER A 98 -25.12 -37.31 9.64
CA SER A 98 -24.00 -36.37 9.62
C SER A 98 -24.46 -34.98 9.18
N ALA A 99 -23.87 -33.97 9.79
CA ALA A 99 -24.05 -32.57 9.43
C ALA A 99 -22.68 -31.90 9.32
N LEU A 100 -22.51 -31.13 8.26
CA LEU A 100 -21.31 -30.33 8.01
C LEU A 100 -21.73 -28.87 7.86
N VAL A 101 -21.04 -27.98 8.57
CA VAL A 101 -21.10 -26.53 8.36
C VAL A 101 -19.70 -26.03 8.14
N SER A 102 -19.49 -25.42 6.98
CA SER A 102 -18.21 -24.80 6.61
C SER A 102 -18.40 -23.31 6.42
N TRP A 103 -17.58 -22.52 7.08
CA TRP A 103 -17.60 -21.09 7.01
C TRP A 103 -16.21 -20.56 6.61
N ASP A 104 -16.13 -20.01 5.39
CA ASP A 104 -14.94 -19.36 4.85
C ASP A 104 -15.18 -17.84 4.86
N ASN A 105 -14.26 -17.13 5.49
CA ASN A 105 -14.36 -15.70 5.65
C ASN A 105 -13.02 -15.03 5.31
N VAL A 106 -13.08 -14.11 4.36
CA VAL A 106 -11.92 -13.30 3.93
C VAL A 106 -12.22 -11.85 4.21
N PHE A 107 -11.40 -11.24 5.05
CA PHE A 107 -11.45 -9.80 5.31
C PHE A 107 -10.25 -9.13 4.67
N VAL A 108 -10.52 -8.06 3.93
CA VAL A 108 -9.48 -7.21 3.36
C VAL A 108 -9.66 -5.80 3.86
N GLU A 109 -8.68 -5.33 4.62
CA GLU A 109 -8.54 -3.93 5.04
C GLU A 109 -7.48 -3.28 4.18
N ALA A 110 -7.84 -2.20 3.49
CA ALA A 110 -6.94 -1.48 2.60
C ALA A 110 -6.79 -0.02 3.05
N ASN A 111 -5.68 0.59 2.62
CA ASN A 111 -5.42 2.01 2.80
C ASN A 111 -5.18 2.48 4.23
N ARG A 112 -4.65 1.62 5.06
CA ARG A 112 -4.07 2.08 6.31
C ARG A 112 -2.66 2.58 6.05
N GLY A 113 -2.55 3.86 5.82
CA GLY A 113 -1.28 4.55 5.65
C GLY A 113 -1.18 5.76 6.55
N ILE A 114 -0.01 6.00 7.08
CA ILE A 114 0.36 7.27 7.69
C ILE A 114 1.46 7.83 6.80
N ASN A 115 1.16 8.95 6.16
CA ASN A 115 2.15 9.69 5.42
C ASN A 115 2.58 10.89 6.26
N ASP A 116 3.43 10.63 7.23
CA ASP A 116 3.97 11.64 8.14
C ASP A 116 5.42 12.05 7.81
N LEU A 117 6.02 11.41 6.81
CA LEU A 117 7.43 11.55 6.49
C LEU A 117 7.78 12.85 5.78
N ASN A 118 6.86 13.76 5.70
CA ASN A 118 6.86 14.67 4.67
C ASN A 118 7.04 16.04 4.92
N HIS A 119 7.83 16.32 5.82
CA HIS A 119 7.79 17.61 6.32
C HIS A 119 8.39 18.55 5.35
N ALA A 120 9.40 18.29 4.65
CA ALA A 120 9.94 19.29 3.80
C ALA A 120 11.14 18.78 3.06
N ALA A 121 11.05 18.80 1.77
CA ALA A 121 12.16 18.50 0.93
C ALA A 121 12.85 19.80 0.52
N GLN A 122 14.14 19.88 0.76
CA GLN A 122 14.97 20.91 0.16
C GLN A 122 15.55 20.37 -1.12
N TYR A 123 15.44 21.17 -2.19
CA TYR A 123 15.95 20.81 -3.51
C TYR A 123 17.05 21.73 -3.93
N LYS A 124 18.10 21.19 -4.50
CA LYS A 124 19.19 21.98 -5.09
C LYS A 124 19.67 21.37 -6.40
N TYR A 125 20.25 22.22 -7.20
CA TYR A 125 20.99 21.88 -8.40
C TYR A 125 22.43 22.32 -8.23
N VAL A 126 23.37 21.48 -8.57
CA VAL A 126 24.79 21.83 -8.64
C VAL A 126 25.20 21.71 -10.09
N ASP A 127 25.58 22.82 -10.68
CA ASP A 127 26.07 22.83 -12.06
C ASP A 127 27.36 22.00 -12.15
N PRO A 128 27.40 20.95 -12.99
CA PRO A 128 28.55 20.07 -13.06
C PRO A 128 29.80 20.71 -13.69
N ILE A 129 29.62 21.85 -14.34
CA ILE A 129 30.74 22.57 -15.03
C ILE A 129 31.28 23.66 -14.13
N THR A 130 30.38 24.48 -13.56
CA THR A 130 30.78 25.68 -12.79
C THR A 130 30.84 25.40 -11.29
N GLY A 131 30.19 24.35 -10.81
CA GLY A 131 30.03 24.08 -9.38
C GLY A 131 29.04 25.02 -8.68
N GLU A 132 28.34 25.89 -9.43
CA GLU A 132 27.36 26.81 -8.88
C GLU A 132 26.17 26.04 -8.30
N VAL A 133 25.73 26.46 -7.09
CA VAL A 133 24.59 25.84 -6.39
C VAL A 133 23.38 26.72 -6.51
N THR A 134 22.30 26.17 -7.05
CA THR A 134 21.00 26.83 -7.13
C THR A 134 19.98 26.05 -6.31
N TYR A 135 19.34 26.74 -5.37
CA TYR A 135 18.24 26.14 -4.60
C TYR A 135 16.90 26.42 -5.25
N LYS A 136 16.00 25.45 -5.17
CA LYS A 136 14.63 25.64 -5.65
C LYS A 136 13.92 26.63 -4.75
N GLU A 137 13.37 27.69 -5.34
CA GLU A 137 12.66 28.73 -4.59
C GLU A 137 11.32 28.22 -4.06
N LYS A 138 10.91 28.73 -2.91
CA LYS A 138 9.58 28.49 -2.35
C LYS A 138 8.53 29.12 -3.26
N PRO A 139 7.42 28.42 -3.50
CA PRO A 139 6.25 29.04 -4.09
C PRO A 139 5.76 30.22 -3.26
N ALA A 140 5.36 31.29 -3.92
CA ALA A 140 4.81 32.48 -3.24
C ALA A 140 3.60 32.09 -2.37
N GLY A 141 3.60 32.56 -1.13
CA GLY A 141 2.52 32.25 -0.16
C GLY A 141 2.73 30.98 0.66
N ASN A 142 3.83 30.27 0.46
CA ASN A 142 4.15 29.13 1.32
C ASN A 142 4.81 29.60 2.61
N ASN A 143 4.11 29.44 3.74
CA ASN A 143 4.56 29.83 5.07
C ASN A 143 5.40 28.76 5.79
N ASN A 144 5.79 27.70 5.11
CA ASN A 144 6.50 26.59 5.71
C ASN A 144 8.00 26.85 5.83
N PHE A 145 8.39 27.75 6.67
CA PHE A 145 9.77 28.10 7.05
C PHE A 145 10.77 28.03 5.86
N ASP A 146 11.81 27.22 5.99
CA ASP A 146 12.87 27.13 4.99
C ASP A 146 12.65 26.06 3.93
N PHE A 147 11.48 25.47 3.88
CA PHE A 147 11.21 24.33 3.03
C PHE A 147 10.48 24.74 1.75
N VAL A 148 11.00 24.26 0.65
CA VAL A 148 10.49 24.60 -0.67
C VAL A 148 9.20 23.86 -0.99
N GLU A 149 9.08 22.65 -0.49
CA GLU A 149 7.95 21.77 -0.78
C GLU A 149 7.58 21.00 0.48
N THR A 150 6.30 21.03 0.85
CA THR A 150 5.76 20.20 1.90
C THR A 150 4.75 19.26 1.31
N LYS A 151 4.85 18.01 1.67
CA LYS A 151 3.78 17.05 1.40
C LYS A 151 2.79 17.13 2.56
N ALA A 152 1.51 17.19 2.26
CA ALA A 152 0.49 17.21 3.29
C ALA A 152 0.55 15.94 4.15
N TRP A 153 0.54 16.11 5.46
CA TRP A 153 0.37 15.00 6.38
C TRP A 153 -1.02 14.39 6.17
N LYS A 154 -1.07 13.11 5.85
CA LYS A 154 -2.32 12.44 5.55
C LYS A 154 -2.40 11.13 6.30
N THR A 155 -3.46 10.99 7.08
CA THR A 155 -3.84 9.73 7.70
C THR A 155 -5.00 9.15 6.91
N ASP A 156 -4.85 7.94 6.48
CA ASP A 156 -5.96 7.20 5.91
C ASP A 156 -6.45 6.22 6.99
N PRO A 157 -7.70 6.35 7.46
CA PRO A 157 -8.20 5.54 8.57
C PRO A 157 -8.32 4.05 8.24
N GLY A 158 -8.06 3.67 7.01
CA GLY A 158 -8.28 2.32 6.56
C GLY A 158 -9.75 1.98 6.42
N ALA A 159 -10.09 1.27 5.39
CA ALA A 159 -11.44 0.84 5.10
C ALA A 159 -11.48 -0.66 4.81
N LEU A 160 -12.61 -1.30 5.13
CA LEU A 160 -12.89 -2.62 4.61
C LEU A 160 -13.12 -2.52 3.10
N ASN A 161 -12.34 -3.27 2.35
CA ASN A 161 -12.58 -3.37 0.92
C ASN A 161 -13.73 -4.35 0.68
N ASN A 162 -14.95 -3.83 0.58
CA ASN A 162 -16.15 -4.63 0.41
C ASN A 162 -16.14 -5.49 -0.86
N ASN A 163 -15.41 -5.09 -1.90
CA ASN A 163 -15.32 -5.85 -3.14
C ASN A 163 -14.44 -7.11 -3.00
N LEU A 164 -13.53 -7.12 -2.02
CA LEU A 164 -12.60 -8.21 -1.76
C LEU A 164 -12.95 -8.98 -0.50
N THR A 165 -13.87 -8.48 0.33
CA THR A 165 -14.36 -9.18 1.51
C THR A 165 -15.43 -10.18 1.11
N GLN A 166 -15.17 -11.44 1.38
CA GLN A 166 -16.06 -12.55 1.02
C GLN A 166 -16.43 -13.35 2.24
N ARG A 167 -17.68 -13.80 2.28
CA ARG A 167 -18.20 -14.70 3.29
C ARG A 167 -18.95 -15.82 2.61
N ASN A 168 -18.43 -17.01 2.71
CA ASN A 168 -19.06 -18.20 2.15
C ASN A 168 -19.49 -19.09 3.28
N LEU A 169 -20.77 -19.47 3.26
CA LEU A 169 -21.33 -20.44 4.18
C LEU A 169 -21.80 -21.64 3.36
N PHE A 170 -21.29 -22.80 3.70
CA PHE A 170 -21.71 -24.06 3.14
C PHE A 170 -22.26 -24.94 4.28
N TYR A 171 -23.37 -25.58 4.03
CA TYR A 171 -23.91 -26.58 4.95
C TYR A 171 -24.44 -27.80 4.21
N GLN A 172 -24.29 -28.94 4.82
CA GLN A 172 -24.75 -30.22 4.30
C GLN A 172 -25.26 -31.05 5.43
N ALA A 173 -26.35 -31.77 5.22
CA ALA A 173 -26.85 -32.79 6.12
C ALA A 173 -27.19 -34.04 5.33
N GLN A 174 -26.87 -35.18 5.87
CA GLN A 174 -27.16 -36.48 5.24
C GLN A 174 -27.46 -37.55 6.26
N LEU A 175 -28.30 -38.50 5.85
CA LEU A 175 -28.62 -39.73 6.57
C LEU A 175 -28.11 -40.89 5.76
N TYR A 176 -27.49 -41.86 6.35
CA TYR A 176 -26.96 -43.03 5.67
C TYR A 176 -26.88 -44.24 6.60
#